data_4b37d79fc422c44ddebc6c56b841b01c
#
_entry.id   4b37d79fc422c44ddebc6c56b841b01c
#
_cell.length_a   1.000
_cell.length_b   1.000
_cell.length_c   1.000
_cell.angle_alpha   90.00
_cell.angle_beta   90.00
_cell.angle_gamma   90.00
#
_symmetry.space_group_name_H-M   'P 1'
#
loop_
_entity.id
_entity.type
_entity.pdbx_description
1 polymer ?
#
loop_
_entity_poly.entity_id
_entity_poly.type
_entity_poly.pdbx_seq_one_letter_code
_entity_poly.pdbx_strand_id
1 'polypeptide(L)'
;KSVLGVTLGHDTSFAHIVDGKVVAIMEAERYFRQKRYKLHCLTLEPGKHPSGYQEVSLDDLELFLSTVAKEWGTKFDALAVQNQGRVEEFNNFQTVLEKNGFKFGAAYHIDHHLSHASLAYYTSPYKEALILSYDGEGNDGQTLIFKASGKEMKRIHNNPIRFGQSYNNMGYIAGIKPEVE
;
A
#
# COMPACT_ATOMS: atom_id res chain seq x y z
N LYS A 1 7.34 19.22 -5.66
CA LYS A 1 6.48 18.20 -6.29
C LYS A 1 5.61 17.55 -5.23
N SER A 2 4.31 17.42 -5.55
CA SER A 2 3.30 16.82 -4.65
C SER A 2 2.93 15.43 -5.15
N VAL A 3 2.98 14.44 -4.26
CA VAL A 3 2.66 13.03 -4.58
C VAL A 3 1.63 12.51 -3.58
N LEU A 4 0.61 11.83 -4.06
CA LEU A 4 -0.30 11.03 -3.27
C LEU A 4 0.17 9.58 -3.29
N GLY A 5 0.64 9.09 -2.15
CA GLY A 5 0.96 7.67 -1.93
C GLY A 5 -0.23 6.95 -1.29
N VAL A 6 -0.55 5.76 -1.77
CA VAL A 6 -1.70 4.99 -1.29
C VAL A 6 -1.34 3.52 -1.15
N THR A 7 -1.73 2.93 -0.03
CA THR A 7 -1.79 1.49 0.16
C THR A 7 -3.25 1.07 0.28
N LEU A 8 -3.69 0.15 -0.58
CA LEU A 8 -5.03 -0.46 -0.53
C LEU A 8 -4.96 -1.87 0.09
N GLY A 9 -6.06 -2.30 0.68
CA GLY A 9 -6.15 -3.57 1.38
C GLY A 9 -6.15 -3.41 2.89
N HIS A 10 -5.64 -4.41 3.63
CA HIS A 10 -5.48 -4.27 5.08
C HIS A 10 -4.52 -3.10 5.38
N ASP A 11 -4.78 -2.39 6.46
CA ASP A 11 -4.01 -1.21 6.87
C ASP A 11 -3.98 -0.10 5.81
N THR A 12 -5.10 0.11 5.13
CA THR A 12 -5.21 1.16 4.11
C THR A 12 -4.76 2.49 4.66
N SER A 13 -3.83 3.11 3.96
CA SER A 13 -3.27 4.41 4.34
C SER A 13 -2.97 5.27 3.12
N PHE A 14 -3.10 6.57 3.32
CA PHE A 14 -2.77 7.59 2.33
C PHE A 14 -1.66 8.46 2.90
N ALA A 15 -0.71 8.84 2.07
CA ALA A 15 0.40 9.71 2.43
C ALA A 15 0.51 10.89 1.45
N HIS A 16 0.60 12.09 1.98
CA HIS A 16 0.93 13.28 1.21
C HIS A 16 2.43 13.55 1.30
N ILE A 17 3.08 13.57 0.15
CA ILE A 17 4.52 13.76 0.04
C ILE A 17 4.76 15.04 -0.76
N VAL A 18 5.51 15.99 -0.19
CA VAL A 18 5.89 17.25 -0.85
C VAL A 18 7.39 17.34 -0.89
N ASP A 19 7.94 17.50 -2.09
CA ASP A 19 9.39 17.64 -2.35
C ASP A 19 10.25 16.55 -1.66
N GLY A 20 9.75 15.32 -1.71
CA GLY A 20 10.41 14.14 -1.14
C GLY A 20 10.27 13.97 0.37
N LYS A 21 9.44 14.78 1.03
CA LYS A 21 9.15 14.65 2.46
C LYS A 21 7.71 14.25 2.68
N VAL A 22 7.47 13.28 3.53
CA VAL A 22 6.13 12.94 4.01
C VAL A 22 5.66 14.07 4.91
N VAL A 23 4.60 14.78 4.50
CA VAL A 23 4.04 15.92 5.24
C VAL A 23 2.78 15.56 6.01
N ALA A 24 2.06 14.53 5.58
CA ALA A 24 0.89 14.01 6.26
C ALA A 24 0.65 12.54 5.92
N ILE A 25 0.04 11.81 6.87
CA ILE A 25 -0.45 10.44 6.68
C ILE A 25 -1.87 10.38 7.22
N MET A 26 -2.75 9.66 6.54
CA MET A 26 -4.11 9.36 6.97
C MET A 26 -4.34 7.86 6.86
N GLU A 27 -4.60 7.22 7.99
CA GLU A 27 -4.83 5.78 8.11
C GLU A 27 -6.33 5.51 8.24
N ALA A 28 -6.87 4.62 7.41
CA ALA A 28 -8.29 4.28 7.42
C ALA A 28 -8.73 3.73 8.79
N GLU A 29 -7.91 2.91 9.44
CA GLU A 29 -8.22 2.38 10.77
C GLU A 29 -8.38 3.47 11.84
N ARG A 30 -7.60 4.55 11.75
CA ARG A 30 -7.70 5.71 12.66
C ARG A 30 -8.94 6.54 12.36
N TYR A 31 -9.21 6.71 11.08
CA TYR A 31 -10.36 7.47 10.62
C TYR A 31 -11.69 6.81 11.01
N PHE A 32 -11.84 5.52 10.71
CA PHE A 32 -13.05 4.74 11.01
C PHE A 32 -13.09 4.15 12.41
N ARG A 33 -12.03 4.32 13.22
CA ARG A 33 -11.90 3.75 14.57
C ARG A 33 -12.02 2.22 14.61
N GLN A 34 -11.62 1.57 13.55
CA GLN A 34 -11.66 0.11 13.41
C GLN A 34 -10.29 -0.40 12.99
N LYS A 35 -9.69 -1.26 13.82
CA LYS A 35 -8.37 -1.86 13.58
C LYS A 35 -8.37 -2.66 12.27
N ARG A 36 -7.27 -2.56 11.49
CA ARG A 36 -7.10 -3.23 10.20
C ARG A 36 -8.19 -2.89 9.18
N TYR A 37 -8.73 -1.68 9.22
CA TYR A 37 -9.77 -1.26 8.29
C TYR A 37 -9.25 -1.31 6.85
N LYS A 38 -10.03 -1.99 6.00
CA LYS A 38 -9.64 -2.26 4.61
C LYS A 38 -10.48 -1.40 3.68
N LEU A 39 -9.84 -0.65 2.80
CA LEU A 39 -10.51 -0.02 1.66
C LEU A 39 -10.04 -0.73 0.39
N HIS A 40 -10.98 -1.12 -0.45
CA HIS A 40 -10.73 -1.84 -1.70
C HIS A 40 -11.52 -1.22 -2.85
N CYS A 41 -11.02 -1.39 -4.06
CA CYS A 41 -11.69 -1.05 -5.31
C CYS A 41 -11.71 -2.24 -6.27
N LEU A 42 -11.92 -3.46 -5.75
CA LEU A 42 -11.94 -4.68 -6.56
C LEU A 42 -13.09 -4.70 -7.55
N THR A 43 -14.22 -4.08 -7.19
CA THR A 43 -15.35 -3.87 -8.10
C THR A 43 -15.85 -2.44 -7.97
N LEU A 44 -16.43 -1.90 -9.04
CA LEU A 44 -17.15 -0.61 -9.02
C LEU A 44 -18.64 -0.81 -8.68
N GLU A 45 -19.07 -2.04 -8.42
CA GLU A 45 -20.44 -2.37 -8.04
C GLU A 45 -20.56 -2.36 -6.52
N PRO A 46 -21.49 -1.60 -5.94
CA PRO A 46 -21.76 -1.63 -4.51
C PRO A 46 -22.18 -3.04 -4.07
N GLY A 47 -21.65 -3.51 -2.95
CA GLY A 47 -22.12 -4.73 -2.29
C GLY A 47 -21.58 -6.06 -2.79
N LYS A 48 -20.61 -6.10 -3.71
CA LYS A 48 -20.01 -7.35 -4.18
C LYS A 48 -18.51 -7.44 -3.87
N HIS A 49 -18.14 -8.21 -2.87
CA HIS A 49 -16.76 -8.63 -2.64
C HIS A 49 -16.57 -10.11 -3.06
N PRO A 50 -15.60 -10.43 -3.94
CA PRO A 50 -15.40 -11.79 -4.45
C PRO A 50 -15.00 -12.84 -3.40
N SER A 51 -14.54 -12.46 -2.22
CA SER A 51 -13.93 -13.35 -1.23
C SER A 51 -14.72 -13.53 0.06
N GLY A 52 -15.96 -13.01 0.16
CA GLY A 52 -16.79 -13.19 1.38
C GLY A 52 -16.28 -12.44 2.63
N TYR A 53 -15.25 -11.61 2.51
CA TYR A 53 -14.84 -10.68 3.57
C TYR A 53 -15.83 -9.52 3.67
N GLN A 54 -15.94 -8.92 4.88
CA GLN A 54 -16.84 -7.78 5.12
C GLN A 54 -16.73 -6.74 4.00
N GLU A 55 -17.87 -6.42 3.43
CA GLU A 55 -18.00 -5.42 2.37
C GLU A 55 -17.49 -4.08 2.88
N VAL A 56 -16.37 -3.65 2.34
CA VAL A 56 -15.98 -2.25 2.48
C VAL A 56 -16.73 -1.50 1.41
N SER A 57 -17.66 -0.65 1.82
CA SER A 57 -18.50 0.05 0.88
C SER A 57 -17.69 1.07 0.09
N LEU A 58 -18.05 1.25 -1.18
CA LEU A 58 -17.57 2.38 -1.98
C LEU A 58 -17.83 3.70 -1.25
N ASP A 59 -18.92 3.79 -0.51
CA ASP A 59 -19.33 4.94 0.29
C ASP A 59 -18.26 5.31 1.34
N ASP A 60 -17.65 4.32 2.01
CA ASP A 60 -16.58 4.56 2.97
C ASP A 60 -15.31 5.08 2.29
N LEU A 61 -14.98 4.55 1.12
CA LEU A 61 -13.86 5.06 0.33
C LEU A 61 -14.13 6.50 -0.11
N GLU A 62 -15.32 6.81 -0.62
CA GLU A 62 -15.69 8.16 -1.04
C GLU A 62 -15.70 9.14 0.15
N LEU A 63 -16.19 8.71 1.31
CA LEU A 63 -16.13 9.49 2.54
C LEU A 63 -14.68 9.78 2.95
N PHE A 64 -13.81 8.78 2.92
CA PHE A 64 -12.40 8.94 3.22
C PHE A 64 -11.71 9.89 2.23
N LEU A 65 -11.98 9.73 0.93
CA LEU A 65 -11.47 10.59 -0.13
C LEU A 65 -11.95 12.04 0.01
N SER A 66 -13.19 12.26 0.43
CA SER A 66 -13.69 13.62 0.68
C SER A 66 -12.90 14.33 1.76
N THR A 67 -12.46 13.59 2.78
CA THR A 67 -11.62 14.12 3.84
C THR A 67 -10.20 14.40 3.34
N VAL A 68 -9.62 13.48 2.56
CA VAL A 68 -8.31 13.70 1.91
C VAL A 68 -8.35 14.93 1.02
N ALA A 69 -9.42 15.09 0.22
CA ALA A 69 -9.61 16.25 -0.65
C ALA A 69 -9.68 17.57 0.13
N LYS A 70 -10.38 17.57 1.25
CA LYS A 70 -10.52 18.73 2.13
C LYS A 70 -9.19 19.14 2.75
N GLU A 71 -8.42 18.18 3.24
CA GLU A 71 -7.18 18.44 4.00
C GLU A 71 -5.96 18.70 3.07
N TRP A 72 -5.87 17.99 1.93
CA TRP A 72 -4.68 18.01 1.08
C TRP A 72 -4.92 18.54 -0.33
N GLY A 73 -6.20 18.78 -0.69
CA GLY A 73 -6.60 19.12 -2.03
C GLY A 73 -6.71 17.90 -2.94
N THR A 74 -6.95 18.17 -4.23
CA THR A 74 -7.23 17.11 -5.22
C THR A 74 -6.25 17.11 -6.39
N LYS A 75 -5.19 17.94 -6.37
CA LYS A 75 -4.22 18.03 -7.47
C LYS A 75 -2.85 17.61 -6.99
N PHE A 76 -2.28 16.60 -7.64
CA PHE A 76 -0.97 16.05 -7.33
C PHE A 76 -0.16 15.88 -8.63
N ASP A 77 1.17 16.02 -8.55
CA ASP A 77 2.05 15.72 -9.68
C ASP A 77 2.08 14.24 -10.01
N ALA A 78 1.91 13.38 -8.99
CA ALA A 78 1.85 11.93 -9.18
C ALA A 78 0.96 11.23 -8.15
N LEU A 79 0.45 10.07 -8.56
CA LEU A 79 -0.19 9.05 -7.73
C LEU A 79 0.71 7.82 -7.69
N ALA A 80 0.96 7.26 -6.50
CA ALA A 80 1.67 6.00 -6.33
C ALA A 80 0.80 5.04 -5.48
N VAL A 81 0.39 3.90 -6.05
CA VAL A 81 -0.51 2.95 -5.40
C VAL A 81 0.15 1.60 -5.23
N GLN A 82 0.13 1.09 -4.01
CA GLN A 82 0.45 -0.28 -3.67
C GLN A 82 -0.84 -1.02 -3.32
N ASN A 83 -1.13 -2.16 -3.98
CA ASN A 83 -2.33 -2.98 -3.76
C ASN A 83 -2.08 -4.47 -4.05
N GLN A 84 -0.90 -4.95 -3.74
CA GLN A 84 -0.50 -6.35 -3.97
C GLN A 84 -0.59 -6.82 -5.44
N GLY A 85 -0.33 -5.94 -6.41
CA GLY A 85 -0.25 -6.30 -7.83
C GLY A 85 -1.59 -6.43 -8.56
N ARG A 86 -2.69 -6.02 -7.94
CA ARG A 86 -4.03 -6.10 -8.55
C ARG A 86 -4.25 -4.94 -9.51
N VAL A 87 -3.92 -5.16 -10.79
CA VAL A 87 -4.02 -4.11 -11.84
C VAL A 87 -5.45 -3.61 -12.01
N GLU A 88 -6.43 -4.50 -11.95
CA GLU A 88 -7.85 -4.11 -12.05
C GLU A 88 -8.26 -3.19 -10.89
N GLU A 89 -7.88 -3.52 -9.67
CA GLU A 89 -8.13 -2.67 -8.50
C GLU A 89 -7.45 -1.30 -8.63
N PHE A 90 -6.22 -1.26 -9.16
CA PHE A 90 -5.54 -0.01 -9.44
C PHE A 90 -6.32 0.87 -10.42
N ASN A 91 -6.81 0.30 -11.53
CA ASN A 91 -7.59 1.02 -12.53
C ASN A 91 -8.94 1.51 -11.96
N ASN A 92 -9.61 0.66 -11.19
CA ASN A 92 -10.87 1.00 -10.53
C ASN A 92 -10.66 2.14 -9.52
N PHE A 93 -9.60 2.06 -8.71
CA PHE A 93 -9.26 3.09 -7.75
C PHE A 93 -8.95 4.42 -8.42
N GLN A 94 -8.19 4.40 -9.51
CA GLN A 94 -7.93 5.61 -10.31
C GLN A 94 -9.23 6.22 -10.81
N THR A 95 -10.16 5.40 -11.31
CA THR A 95 -11.50 5.86 -11.76
C THR A 95 -12.30 6.51 -10.61
N VAL A 96 -12.26 5.92 -9.41
CA VAL A 96 -12.93 6.49 -8.23
C VAL A 96 -12.31 7.82 -7.84
N LEU A 97 -10.97 7.92 -7.85
CA LEU A 97 -10.27 9.18 -7.58
C LEU A 97 -10.68 10.29 -8.58
N GLU A 98 -10.70 9.97 -9.87
CA GLU A 98 -11.08 10.92 -10.92
C GLU A 98 -12.54 11.40 -10.76
N LYS A 99 -13.47 10.48 -10.43
CA LYS A 99 -14.88 10.83 -10.13
C LYS A 99 -15.00 11.75 -8.91
N ASN A 100 -14.11 11.62 -7.94
CA ASN A 100 -14.03 12.49 -6.76
C ASN A 100 -13.18 13.76 -6.99
N GLY A 101 -12.88 14.09 -8.25
CA GLY A 101 -12.23 15.34 -8.64
C GLY A 101 -10.71 15.35 -8.50
N PHE A 102 -10.08 14.21 -8.16
CA PHE A 102 -8.63 14.12 -8.10
C PHE A 102 -7.99 14.14 -9.49
N LYS A 103 -6.84 14.79 -9.60
CA LYS A 103 -6.07 14.90 -10.85
C LYS A 103 -4.60 14.65 -10.58
N PHE A 104 -3.97 13.87 -11.45
CA PHE A 104 -2.59 13.48 -11.36
C PHE A 104 -1.85 13.75 -12.68
N GLY A 105 -0.61 14.20 -12.61
CA GLY A 105 0.27 14.29 -13.79
C GLY A 105 0.75 12.93 -14.28
N ALA A 106 0.92 11.97 -13.36
CA ALA A 106 1.27 10.57 -13.64
C ALA A 106 0.70 9.65 -12.56
N ALA A 107 0.47 8.36 -12.91
CA ALA A 107 0.04 7.34 -11.96
C ALA A 107 0.96 6.11 -12.06
N TYR A 108 1.33 5.56 -10.91
CA TYR A 108 2.25 4.43 -10.79
C TYR A 108 1.66 3.35 -9.91
N HIS A 109 1.70 2.13 -10.41
CA HIS A 109 1.46 0.94 -9.61
C HIS A 109 2.78 0.45 -9.03
N ILE A 110 2.87 0.33 -7.72
CA ILE A 110 4.11 0.02 -7.01
C ILE A 110 4.07 -1.40 -6.47
N ASP A 111 5.10 -2.16 -6.74
CA ASP A 111 5.27 -3.50 -6.21
C ASP A 111 5.41 -3.50 -4.68
N HIS A 112 4.92 -4.57 -4.04
CA HIS A 112 4.82 -4.68 -2.59
C HIS A 112 6.20 -4.58 -1.90
N HIS A 113 7.13 -5.45 -2.25
CA HIS A 113 8.48 -5.41 -1.66
C HIS A 113 9.28 -4.18 -2.06
N LEU A 114 9.04 -3.64 -3.26
CA LEU A 114 9.65 -2.38 -3.68
C LEU A 114 9.18 -1.23 -2.79
N SER A 115 7.90 -1.20 -2.38
CA SER A 115 7.40 -0.16 -1.47
C SER A 115 8.05 -0.26 -0.09
N HIS A 116 8.19 -1.47 0.48
CA HIS A 116 8.90 -1.70 1.74
C HIS A 116 10.37 -1.27 1.65
N ALA A 117 11.07 -1.69 0.60
CA ALA A 117 12.47 -1.35 0.39
C ALA A 117 12.67 0.16 0.23
N SER A 118 11.76 0.83 -0.49
CA SER A 118 11.79 2.27 -0.70
C SER A 118 11.61 3.02 0.62
N LEU A 119 10.63 2.63 1.42
CA LEU A 119 10.42 3.23 2.75
C LEU A 119 11.69 3.06 3.61
N ALA A 120 12.20 1.84 3.73
CA ALA A 120 13.38 1.57 4.54
C ALA A 120 14.60 2.39 4.12
N TYR A 121 14.86 2.49 2.81
CA TYR A 121 16.03 3.19 2.30
C TYR A 121 15.91 4.70 2.36
N TYR A 122 14.83 5.27 1.81
CA TYR A 122 14.70 6.73 1.69
C TYR A 122 14.42 7.45 3.01
N THR A 123 14.02 6.72 4.06
CA THR A 123 13.91 7.25 5.42
C THR A 123 15.15 6.98 6.28
N SER A 124 16.12 6.21 5.76
CA SER A 124 17.38 5.93 6.44
C SER A 124 18.42 7.04 6.20
N PRO A 125 19.46 7.12 7.03
CA PRO A 125 20.58 8.04 6.81
C PRO A 125 21.60 7.55 5.75
N TYR A 126 21.43 6.35 5.21
CA TYR A 126 22.42 5.72 4.33
C TYR A 126 22.33 6.26 2.91
N LYS A 127 23.50 6.51 2.31
CA LYS A 127 23.59 6.88 0.87
C LYS A 127 23.68 5.67 -0.04
N GLU A 128 24.12 4.55 0.50
CA GLU A 128 24.19 3.25 -0.16
C GLU A 128 23.75 2.18 0.84
N ALA A 129 22.99 1.19 0.37
CA ALA A 129 22.49 0.11 1.21
C ALA A 129 22.24 -1.17 0.42
N LEU A 130 22.41 -2.29 1.10
CA LEU A 130 21.81 -3.56 0.75
C LEU A 130 20.53 -3.68 1.58
N ILE A 131 19.40 -3.93 0.93
CA ILE A 131 18.08 -3.95 1.56
C ILE A 131 17.50 -5.34 1.40
N LEU A 132 17.18 -5.96 2.52
CA LEU A 132 16.45 -7.22 2.58
C LEU A 132 14.98 -6.90 2.88
N SER A 133 14.11 -7.20 1.92
CA SER A 133 12.66 -7.10 2.10
C SER A 133 12.07 -8.50 2.16
N TYR A 134 11.42 -8.82 3.27
CA TYR A 134 10.73 -10.09 3.46
C TYR A 134 9.38 -9.86 4.16
N ASP A 135 8.39 -10.64 3.75
CA ASP A 135 7.04 -10.58 4.28
C ASP A 135 6.38 -11.96 4.16
N GLY A 136 5.09 -12.03 4.44
CA GLY A 136 4.29 -13.23 4.21
C GLY A 136 4.25 -13.57 2.73
N GLU A 137 3.91 -12.60 1.90
CA GLU A 137 3.85 -12.70 0.45
C GLU A 137 3.74 -11.30 -0.18
N GLY A 138 4.35 -11.13 -1.36
CA GLY A 138 4.22 -9.92 -2.18
C GLY A 138 4.01 -10.28 -3.65
N ASN A 139 3.43 -9.38 -4.43
CA ASN A 139 3.21 -9.58 -5.86
C ASN A 139 4.50 -9.71 -6.68
N ASP A 140 5.60 -9.17 -6.18
CA ASP A 140 6.91 -9.13 -6.83
C ASP A 140 7.89 -10.19 -6.30
N GLY A 141 7.47 -10.99 -5.32
CA GLY A 141 8.26 -12.10 -4.78
C GLY A 141 7.96 -12.39 -3.31
N GLN A 142 8.85 -13.17 -2.68
CA GLN A 142 8.67 -13.61 -1.30
C GLN A 142 9.70 -13.00 -0.36
N THR A 143 10.96 -13.01 -0.79
CA THR A 143 12.07 -12.35 -0.09
C THR A 143 12.96 -11.75 -1.15
N LEU A 144 13.02 -10.44 -1.19
CA LEU A 144 13.76 -9.71 -2.20
C LEU A 144 14.97 -8.98 -1.61
N ILE A 145 16.06 -8.94 -2.39
CA ILE A 145 17.24 -8.17 -2.03
C ILE A 145 17.40 -7.06 -3.06
N PHE A 146 17.51 -5.84 -2.57
CA PHE A 146 17.76 -4.65 -3.36
C PHE A 146 19.11 -4.06 -3.00
N LYS A 147 19.77 -3.48 -4.01
CA LYS A 147 20.89 -2.58 -3.83
C LYS A 147 20.41 -1.17 -4.15
N ALA A 148 20.66 -0.24 -3.25
CA ALA A 148 20.33 1.16 -3.44
C ALA A 148 21.58 2.04 -3.32
N SER A 149 21.63 3.09 -4.16
CA SER A 149 22.68 4.12 -4.14
C SER A 149 22.08 5.43 -4.64
N GLY A 150 22.10 6.47 -3.82
CA GLY A 150 21.51 7.77 -4.11
C GLY A 150 20.01 7.67 -4.39
N LYS A 151 19.59 7.92 -5.64
CA LYS A 151 18.18 7.82 -6.07
C LYS A 151 17.85 6.52 -6.77
N GLU A 152 18.81 5.66 -6.98
CA GLU A 152 18.64 4.41 -7.70
C GLU A 152 18.43 3.26 -6.73
N MET A 153 17.48 2.40 -7.05
CA MET A 153 17.24 1.14 -6.35
C MET A 153 17.04 0.04 -7.37
N LYS A 154 17.77 -1.04 -7.23
CA LYS A 154 17.74 -2.19 -8.14
C LYS A 154 17.55 -3.48 -7.36
N ARG A 155 16.56 -4.29 -7.75
CA ARG A 155 16.45 -5.67 -7.27
C ARG A 155 17.62 -6.48 -7.83
N ILE A 156 18.36 -7.15 -6.96
CA ILE A 156 19.53 -7.97 -7.31
C ILE A 156 19.30 -9.45 -7.07
N HIS A 157 18.34 -9.82 -6.21
CA HIS A 157 18.05 -11.22 -5.94
C HIS A 157 16.58 -11.41 -5.53
N ASN A 158 16.03 -12.57 -5.88
CA ASN A 158 14.75 -13.07 -5.41
C ASN A 158 14.99 -14.43 -4.76
N ASN A 159 14.79 -14.52 -3.46
CA ASN A 159 14.95 -15.74 -2.70
C ASN A 159 13.56 -16.39 -2.51
N PRO A 160 13.39 -17.68 -2.84
CA PRO A 160 12.10 -18.36 -2.69
C PRO A 160 11.70 -18.67 -1.25
N ILE A 161 12.52 -18.33 -0.26
CA ILE A 161 12.19 -18.56 1.15
C ILE A 161 11.08 -17.60 1.56
N ARG A 162 10.01 -18.18 2.11
CA ARG A 162 8.84 -17.46 2.65
C ARG A 162 9.00 -17.26 4.15
N PHE A 163 9.81 -16.30 4.56
CA PHE A 163 10.08 -16.09 5.99
C PHE A 163 8.82 -15.81 6.81
N GLY A 164 7.92 -14.94 6.32
CA GLY A 164 6.67 -14.65 7.02
C GLY A 164 5.77 -15.87 7.15
N GLN A 165 5.62 -16.67 6.09
CA GLN A 165 4.88 -17.91 6.14
C GLN A 165 5.54 -18.95 7.07
N SER A 166 6.86 -19.01 7.06
CA SER A 166 7.61 -19.89 7.96
C SER A 166 7.40 -19.49 9.42
N TYR A 167 7.37 -18.20 9.71
CA TYR A 167 7.06 -17.69 11.05
C TYR A 167 5.65 -18.10 11.51
N ASN A 168 4.64 -17.97 10.66
CA ASN A 168 3.29 -18.43 10.96
C ASN A 168 3.24 -19.93 11.22
N ASN A 169 3.90 -20.74 10.38
CA ASN A 169 3.96 -22.19 10.55
C ASN A 169 4.64 -22.59 11.86
N MET A 170 5.70 -21.90 12.26
CA MET A 170 6.36 -22.13 13.56
C MET A 170 5.43 -21.78 14.73
N GLY A 171 4.61 -20.73 14.61
CA GLY A 171 3.58 -20.39 15.57
C GLY A 171 2.58 -21.52 15.76
N TYR A 172 2.08 -22.09 14.67
CA TYR A 172 1.18 -23.26 14.72
C TYR A 172 1.84 -24.48 15.40
N ILE A 173 3.09 -24.80 15.05
CA ILE A 173 3.84 -25.91 15.66
C ILE A 173 4.02 -25.68 17.17
N ALA A 174 4.25 -24.45 17.58
CA ALA A 174 4.36 -24.06 18.98
C ALA A 174 3.02 -24.01 19.74
N GLY A 175 1.89 -24.34 19.08
CA GLY A 175 0.56 -24.31 19.67
C GLY A 175 -0.04 -22.91 19.83
N ILE A 176 0.58 -21.91 19.24
CA ILE A 176 0.05 -20.54 19.17
C ILE A 176 -1.00 -20.54 18.06
N LYS A 177 -2.28 -20.46 18.45
CA LYS A 177 -3.35 -20.29 17.46
C LYS A 177 -3.29 -18.83 16.98
N PRO A 178 -3.31 -18.57 15.65
CA PRO A 178 -3.55 -17.21 15.20
C PRO A 178 -4.90 -16.77 15.75
N GLU A 179 -4.95 -15.57 16.30
CA GLU A 179 -6.24 -14.94 16.58
C GLU A 179 -6.96 -14.81 15.24
N VAL A 180 -7.99 -15.62 15.06
CA VAL A 180 -8.93 -15.49 13.94
C VAL A 180 -9.80 -14.29 14.32
N GLU A 181 -9.36 -13.11 13.92
CA GLU A 181 -10.17 -11.90 13.98
C GLU A 181 -10.97 -11.70 12.68
#